data_ef44ccbc92f11f30068ada7d5e256922
#
_entry.id   ef44ccbc92f11f30068ada7d5e256922
#
_cell.length_a   1.000
_cell.length_b   1.000
_cell.length_c   1.000
_cell.angle_alpha   90.00
_cell.angle_beta   90.00
_cell.angle_gamma   90.00
#
_symmetry.space_group_name_H-M   'P 1'
#
loop_
_entity.id
_entity.type
_entity.pdbx_description
1 polymer ?
#
loop_
_entity_poly.entity_id
_entity_poly.type
_entity_poly.pdbx_seq_one_letter_code
_entity_poly.pdbx_strand_id
1 'polypeptide(L)'
;LGSAPGGSVLLAQITAAGTGLNIQSASVVILVEPQVKPSIEAQAIARAHRMGQTSSVMVHRLIGDDTVDERMLEMLAGKAQLFDAYARPSESAAVHDAVDVTEGQLAEMIIAAEWERLGCVS
;
A
#
# COMPACT_ATOMS: atom_id res chain seq x y z
N LEU A 1 14.73 17.31 2.17
CA LEU A 1 14.63 16.81 3.55
C LEU A 1 16.00 16.71 4.26
N GLY A 2 17.06 16.34 3.54
CA GLY A 2 18.38 16.16 4.17
C GLY A 2 18.97 17.40 4.84
N SER A 3 18.54 18.60 4.50
CA SER A 3 18.94 19.87 5.11
C SER A 3 17.80 20.56 5.88
N ALA A 4 16.65 19.93 5.99
CA ALA A 4 15.50 20.49 6.69
C ALA A 4 15.68 20.38 8.22
N PRO A 5 15.22 21.37 8.99
CA PRO A 5 15.25 21.28 10.44
C PRO A 5 14.43 20.11 10.97
N GLY A 6 14.78 19.60 12.15
CA GLY A 6 14.02 18.52 12.80
C GLY A 6 12.54 18.91 12.97
N GLY A 7 11.66 17.93 12.76
CA GLY A 7 10.21 18.14 12.76
C GLY A 7 9.59 18.59 11.43
N SER A 8 10.38 18.61 10.34
CA SER A 8 9.86 18.93 9.00
C SER A 8 8.99 17.82 8.44
N VAL A 9 7.94 18.20 7.74
CA VAL A 9 7.01 17.29 7.05
C VAL A 9 7.08 17.51 5.54
N LEU A 10 7.23 16.42 4.78
CA LEU A 10 7.11 16.42 3.34
C LEU A 10 5.76 15.84 2.94
N LEU A 11 4.94 16.60 2.27
CA LEU A 11 3.73 16.14 1.63
C LEU A 11 4.01 15.83 0.16
N ALA A 12 3.77 14.60 -0.26
CA ALA A 12 4.01 14.16 -1.63
C ALA A 12 2.95 13.19 -2.11
N GLN A 13 2.61 13.28 -3.39
CA GLN A 13 1.78 12.28 -4.03
C GLN A 13 2.61 10.98 -4.18
N ILE A 14 2.00 9.81 -3.90
CA ILE A 14 2.72 8.53 -3.87
C ILE A 14 3.40 8.20 -5.20
N THR A 15 2.76 8.49 -6.32
CA THR A 15 3.30 8.28 -7.67
C THR A 15 4.44 9.24 -7.99
N ALA A 16 4.37 10.48 -7.54
CA ALA A 16 5.43 11.48 -7.72
C ALA A 16 6.64 11.20 -6.80
N ALA A 17 6.39 10.77 -5.58
CA ALA A 17 7.43 10.30 -4.66
C ALA A 17 8.14 9.03 -5.19
N GLY A 18 7.49 8.31 -6.12
CA GLY A 18 8.04 7.14 -6.81
C GLY A 18 9.20 7.47 -7.76
N THR A 19 9.34 8.70 -8.26
CA THR A 19 10.33 9.10 -9.25
C THR A 19 11.37 10.07 -8.67
N GLY A 20 12.52 9.54 -8.22
CA GLY A 20 13.73 10.34 -8.00
C GLY A 20 13.83 11.13 -6.68
N LEU A 21 12.81 11.19 -5.85
CA LEU A 21 12.91 11.86 -4.55
C LEU A 21 13.73 11.02 -3.56
N ASN A 22 14.78 11.62 -3.02
CA ASN A 22 15.57 11.03 -1.96
C ASN A 22 15.01 11.47 -0.59
N ILE A 23 14.25 10.59 0.04
CA ILE A 23 13.61 10.84 1.35
C ILE A 23 14.21 10.00 2.48
N GLN A 24 15.48 9.63 2.34
CA GLN A 24 16.19 8.74 3.26
C GLN A 24 16.36 9.29 4.69
N SER A 25 16.13 10.58 4.91
CA SER A 25 16.14 11.20 6.23
C SER A 25 14.80 11.12 6.97
N ALA A 26 13.77 10.54 6.35
CA ALA A 26 12.49 10.34 7.00
C ALA A 26 12.56 9.16 7.96
N SER A 27 12.11 9.37 9.20
CA SER A 27 11.94 8.33 10.22
C SER A 27 10.50 7.81 10.31
N VAL A 28 9.56 8.55 9.75
CA VAL A 28 8.13 8.21 9.74
C VAL A 28 7.57 8.41 8.33
N VAL A 29 6.81 7.44 7.86
CA VAL A 29 6.03 7.50 6.63
C VAL A 29 4.56 7.36 6.99
N ILE A 30 3.71 8.24 6.51
CA ILE A 30 2.27 8.18 6.70
C ILE A 30 1.62 8.02 5.33
N LEU A 31 0.99 6.88 5.10
CA LEU A 31 0.18 6.60 3.91
C LEU A 31 -1.25 7.03 4.23
N VAL A 32 -1.69 8.13 3.64
CA VAL A 32 -3.00 8.74 3.91
C VAL A 32 -4.12 7.99 3.18
N GLU A 33 -3.76 7.30 2.10
CA GLU A 33 -4.68 6.57 1.24
C GLU A 33 -4.08 5.20 0.89
N PRO A 34 -4.79 4.09 1.15
CA PRO A 34 -4.33 2.76 0.75
C PRO A 34 -4.33 2.63 -0.77
N GLN A 35 -3.34 1.91 -1.30
CA GLN A 35 -3.20 1.71 -2.74
C GLN A 35 -3.78 0.36 -3.18
N VAL A 36 -4.45 0.37 -4.33
CA VAL A 36 -4.94 -0.84 -5.01
C VAL A 36 -3.81 -1.80 -5.35
N LYS A 37 -2.63 -1.23 -5.64
CA LYS A 37 -1.43 -1.97 -5.96
C LYS A 37 -0.46 -1.93 -4.79
N PRO A 38 -0.31 -3.02 -4.03
CA PRO A 38 0.64 -3.10 -2.92
C PRO A 38 2.08 -2.79 -3.32
N SER A 39 2.47 -3.06 -4.57
CA SER A 39 3.80 -2.73 -5.10
C SER A 39 4.12 -1.23 -5.06
N ILE A 40 3.13 -0.36 -5.26
CA ILE A 40 3.30 1.10 -5.19
C ILE A 40 3.64 1.54 -3.77
N GLU A 41 2.94 1.00 -2.76
CA GLU A 41 3.25 1.27 -1.36
C GLU A 41 4.65 0.77 -0.98
N ALA A 42 4.97 -0.47 -1.38
CA ALA A 42 6.28 -1.07 -1.12
C ALA A 42 7.42 -0.21 -1.71
N GLN A 43 7.26 0.29 -2.93
CA GLN A 43 8.24 1.18 -3.56
C GLN A 43 8.35 2.52 -2.83
N ALA A 44 7.25 3.12 -2.41
CA ALA A 44 7.26 4.38 -1.65
C ALA A 44 7.97 4.22 -0.29
N ILE A 45 7.70 3.13 0.41
CA ILE A 45 8.34 2.81 1.69
C ILE A 45 9.84 2.54 1.50
N ALA A 46 10.21 1.79 0.47
CA ALA A 46 11.61 1.47 0.16
C ALA A 46 12.47 2.71 -0.12
N ARG A 47 11.86 3.82 -0.54
CA ARG A 47 12.59 5.08 -0.73
C ARG A 47 12.91 5.81 0.55
N ALA A 48 12.10 5.63 1.58
CA ALA A 48 12.39 6.12 2.92
C ALA A 48 13.39 5.19 3.64
N HIS A 49 13.28 3.90 3.40
CA HIS A 49 14.14 2.87 4.00
C HIS A 49 15.12 2.31 2.97
N ARG A 50 16.38 2.72 3.05
CA ARG A 50 17.47 2.22 2.17
C ARG A 50 18.29 1.16 2.86
N MET A 51 18.76 0.17 2.10
CA MET A 51 19.75 -0.80 2.57
C MET A 51 21.01 -0.09 3.12
N GLY A 52 21.42 -0.45 4.34
CA GLY A 52 22.56 0.18 5.04
C GLY A 52 22.17 1.30 6.00
N GLN A 53 20.89 1.63 6.11
CA GLN A 53 20.40 2.58 7.11
C GLN A 53 20.26 1.87 8.47
N THR A 54 20.87 2.44 9.51
CA THR A 54 20.81 1.91 10.88
C THR A 54 19.51 2.27 11.61
N SER A 55 18.74 3.20 11.06
CA SER A 55 17.50 3.70 11.67
C SER A 55 16.29 2.97 11.08
N SER A 56 15.41 2.51 11.96
CA SER A 56 14.10 1.97 11.55
C SER A 56 13.19 3.09 11.05
N VAL A 57 12.41 2.78 10.02
CA VAL A 57 11.35 3.68 9.52
C VAL A 57 10.02 3.15 10.02
N MET A 58 9.25 4.01 10.68
CA MET A 58 7.90 3.68 11.12
C MET A 58 6.91 4.02 10.01
N VAL A 59 6.04 3.08 9.67
CA VAL A 59 5.04 3.27 8.61
C VAL A 59 3.65 3.21 9.22
N HIS A 60 2.88 4.27 9.03
CA HIS A 60 1.48 4.36 9.42
C HIS A 60 0.60 4.36 8.18
N ARG A 61 -0.49 3.59 8.21
CA ARG A 61 -1.58 3.69 7.23
C ARG A 61 -2.81 4.29 7.91
N LEU A 62 -3.39 5.30 7.28
CA LEU A 62 -4.67 5.85 7.71
C LEU A 62 -5.77 5.12 6.95
N ILE A 63 -6.68 4.51 7.68
CA ILE A 63 -7.78 3.72 7.14
C ILE A 63 -9.04 4.19 7.87
N GLY A 64 -10.10 4.46 7.12
CA GLY A 64 -11.38 4.78 7.71
C GLY A 64 -12.09 3.51 8.21
N ASP A 65 -12.68 3.56 9.39
CA ASP A 65 -13.52 2.48 9.91
C ASP A 65 -14.80 2.32 9.07
N ASP A 66 -15.15 1.08 8.75
CA ASP A 66 -16.33 0.69 7.96
C ASP A 66 -16.41 1.41 6.60
N THR A 67 -15.26 1.55 5.96
CA THR A 67 -15.13 2.20 4.66
C THR A 67 -14.73 1.23 3.55
N VAL A 68 -14.77 1.73 2.31
CA VAL A 68 -14.28 1.04 1.13
C VAL A 68 -12.79 0.67 1.26
N ASP A 69 -11.99 1.48 1.94
CA ASP A 69 -10.56 1.26 2.16
C ASP A 69 -10.30 -0.01 2.97
N GLU A 70 -11.06 -0.22 4.05
CA GLU A 70 -10.95 -1.40 4.88
C GLU A 70 -11.26 -2.68 4.08
N ARG A 71 -12.32 -2.67 3.29
CA ARG A 71 -12.69 -3.80 2.43
C ARG A 71 -11.67 -4.08 1.33
N MET A 72 -11.14 -3.03 0.74
CA MET A 72 -10.08 -3.17 -0.25
C MET A 72 -8.87 -3.89 0.36
N LEU A 73 -8.45 -3.51 1.56
CA LEU A 73 -7.34 -4.13 2.25
C LEU A 73 -7.62 -5.59 2.63
N GLU A 74 -8.85 -5.90 3.07
CA GLU A 74 -9.28 -7.27 3.34
C GLU A 74 -9.21 -8.15 2.08
N MET A 75 -9.70 -7.65 0.94
CA MET A 75 -9.65 -8.35 -0.33
C MET A 75 -8.20 -8.57 -0.80
N LEU A 76 -7.35 -7.57 -0.67
CA LEU A 76 -5.94 -7.69 -1.03
C LEU A 76 -5.20 -8.68 -0.12
N ALA A 77 -5.49 -8.68 1.18
CA ALA A 77 -4.93 -9.63 2.14
C ALA A 77 -5.38 -11.06 1.84
N GLY A 78 -6.66 -11.27 1.53
CA GLY A 78 -7.20 -12.57 1.14
C GLY A 78 -6.54 -13.11 -0.13
N LYS A 79 -6.34 -12.25 -1.13
CA LYS A 79 -5.67 -12.62 -2.38
C LYS A 79 -4.19 -12.96 -2.15
N ALA A 80 -3.49 -12.23 -1.31
CA ALA A 80 -2.11 -12.52 -0.96
C ALA A 80 -1.97 -13.86 -0.24
N GLN A 81 -2.87 -14.20 0.68
CA GLN A 81 -2.89 -15.49 1.37
C GLN A 81 -3.14 -16.66 0.41
N LEU A 82 -4.07 -16.51 -0.53
CA LEU A 82 -4.31 -17.52 -1.55
C LEU A 82 -3.09 -17.73 -2.44
N PHE A 83 -2.43 -16.66 -2.84
CA PHE A 83 -1.22 -16.74 -3.66
C PHE A 83 -0.08 -17.43 -2.90
N ASP A 84 0.13 -17.10 -1.63
CA ASP A 84 1.15 -17.71 -0.79
C ASP A 84 0.91 -19.22 -0.54
N ALA A 85 -0.36 -19.61 -0.45
CA ALA A 85 -0.75 -21.01 -0.32
C ALA A 85 -0.47 -21.84 -1.59
N TYR A 86 -0.56 -21.23 -2.79
CA TYR A 86 -0.39 -21.92 -4.07
C TYR A 86 0.99 -21.74 -4.69
N ALA A 87 1.69 -20.65 -4.42
CA ALA A 87 3.00 -20.32 -4.95
C ALA A 87 4.09 -20.60 -3.91
N ARG A 88 4.57 -21.81 -3.83
CA ARG A 88 5.77 -22.15 -3.04
C ARG A 88 7.06 -21.74 -3.75
N PRO A 89 8.14 -21.55 -3.00
CA PRO A 89 8.76 -20.31 -2.53
C PRO A 89 9.79 -19.82 -3.53
N SER A 90 9.53 -18.81 -4.28
CA SER A 90 10.59 -18.09 -4.95
C SER A 90 10.19 -16.62 -5.18
N GLU A 91 10.95 -15.75 -4.56
CA GLU A 91 11.07 -14.32 -4.80
C GLU A 91 9.91 -13.43 -4.38
N SER A 92 10.13 -12.73 -3.28
CA SER A 92 9.21 -11.74 -2.68
C SER A 92 8.73 -10.63 -3.63
N ALA A 93 9.49 -10.30 -4.69
CA ALA A 93 9.13 -9.30 -5.68
C ALA A 93 8.00 -9.79 -6.62
N ALA A 94 8.07 -11.04 -7.06
CA ALA A 94 7.04 -11.64 -7.92
C ALA A 94 5.68 -11.79 -7.21
N VAL A 95 5.69 -11.96 -5.89
CA VAL A 95 4.47 -12.05 -5.08
C VAL A 95 3.71 -10.73 -5.05
N HIS A 96 4.41 -9.61 -4.92
CA HIS A 96 3.77 -8.29 -4.90
C HIS A 96 3.08 -7.96 -6.23
N ASP A 97 3.75 -8.22 -7.35
CA ASP A 97 3.17 -7.99 -8.68
C ASP A 97 1.96 -8.89 -8.96
N ALA A 98 1.96 -10.13 -8.47
CA ALA A 98 0.86 -11.07 -8.67
C ALA A 98 -0.39 -10.72 -7.81
N VAL A 99 -0.22 -9.98 -6.73
CA VAL A 99 -1.33 -9.51 -5.87
C VAL A 99 -1.97 -8.23 -6.43
N ASP A 100 -1.25 -7.48 -7.25
CA ASP A 100 -1.79 -6.27 -7.86
C ASP A 100 -3.02 -6.59 -8.72
N VAL A 101 -4.10 -5.87 -8.47
CA VAL A 101 -5.33 -5.94 -9.24
C VAL A 101 -5.51 -4.66 -10.05
N THR A 102 -6.20 -4.77 -11.18
CA THR A 102 -6.57 -3.57 -11.93
C THR A 102 -7.64 -2.79 -11.17
N GLU A 103 -7.66 -1.47 -11.34
CA GLU A 103 -8.68 -0.60 -10.73
C GLU A 103 -10.10 -1.03 -11.12
N GLY A 104 -10.30 -1.46 -12.37
CA GLY A 104 -11.59 -1.97 -12.84
C GLY A 104 -12.03 -3.23 -12.12
N GLN A 105 -11.15 -4.21 -11.97
CA GLN A 105 -11.44 -5.45 -11.24
C GLN A 105 -11.77 -5.19 -9.78
N LEU A 106 -11.04 -4.28 -9.15
CA LEU A 106 -11.30 -3.92 -7.77
C LEU A 106 -12.64 -3.20 -7.63
N ALA A 107 -12.95 -2.26 -8.52
CA ALA A 107 -14.22 -1.54 -8.51
C ALA A 107 -15.41 -2.51 -8.63
N GLU A 108 -15.35 -3.49 -9.54
CA GLU A 108 -16.39 -4.51 -9.69
C GLU A 108 -16.56 -5.33 -8.40
N MET A 109 -15.46 -5.77 -7.78
CA MET A 109 -15.50 -6.55 -6.55
C MET A 109 -16.09 -5.74 -5.38
N ILE A 110 -15.71 -4.47 -5.25
CA ILE A 110 -16.22 -3.57 -4.19
C ILE A 110 -17.70 -3.29 -4.39
N ILE A 111 -18.12 -2.99 -5.62
CA ILE A 111 -19.54 -2.75 -5.94
C ILE A 111 -20.38 -3.99 -5.60
N ALA A 112 -19.90 -5.18 -5.99
CA ALA A 112 -20.59 -6.43 -5.68
C ALA A 112 -20.74 -6.65 -4.17
N ALA A 113 -19.67 -6.45 -3.41
CA ALA A 113 -19.67 -6.60 -1.95
C ALA A 113 -20.58 -5.58 -1.27
N GLU A 114 -20.61 -4.33 -1.75
CA GLU A 114 -21.49 -3.30 -1.20
C GLU A 114 -22.98 -3.58 -1.51
N TRP A 115 -23.29 -4.07 -2.68
CA TRP A 115 -24.64 -4.46 -3.02
C TRP A 115 -25.15 -5.60 -2.15
N GLU A 116 -24.29 -6.59 -1.89
CA GLU A 116 -24.62 -7.68 -0.96
C GLU A 116 -24.88 -7.16 0.46
N ARG A 117 -24.01 -6.26 0.95
CA ARG A 117 -24.17 -5.64 2.28
C ARG A 117 -25.46 -4.84 2.41
N LEU A 118 -25.81 -4.08 1.38
CA LEU A 118 -27.01 -3.25 1.37
C LEU A 118 -28.31 -4.02 1.08
N GLY A 119 -28.21 -5.33 0.84
CA GLY A 119 -29.36 -6.19 0.50
C GLY A 119 -29.99 -5.85 -0.85
N CYS A 120 -29.25 -5.20 -1.74
CA CYS A 120 -29.73 -4.83 -3.07
C CYS A 120 -29.61 -5.94 -4.10
N VAL A 121 -29.21 -7.13 -3.69
CA VAL A 121 -29.19 -8.32 -4.54
C VAL A 121 -30.54 -9.00 -4.44
N SER A 122 -31.31 -8.89 -5.48
CA SER A 122 -32.52 -9.67 -5.67
C SER A 122 -32.22 -11.05 -6.27
#